data_b1e28dbd1c3986e787fc21f585858b16
#
_entry.id   b1e28dbd1c3986e787fc21f585858b16
#
_cell.length_a   1.000
_cell.length_b   1.000
_cell.length_c   1.000
_cell.angle_alpha   90.00
_cell.angle_beta   90.00
_cell.angle_gamma   90.00
#
_symmetry.space_group_name_H-M   'P 1'
#
loop_
_entity.id
_entity.type
_entity.pdbx_description
1 polymer ?
#
loop_
_entity_poly.entity_id
_entity_poly.type
_entity_poly.pdbx_seq_one_letter_code
_entity_poly.pdbx_strand_id
1 'polypeptide(L)'
;MKMTTEEAFVKVLQMHGIENAFGIIGSAMMPISDLFPQAGITFWDAAHECNAGMMADGFTRATGKMSMMVAQNGPGITNFVTPVKTAYWNHTPLLLVTPQAANKTLGQGGFQEVEQMALFKDMVAYQEEVRDPTRIAETLNRVILQAKRASAPAQINIPRDFWTQVIDIELPAIVDFERPSGGEDAISKAAALLSDAK
;
A
#
# COMPACT_ATOMS: atom_id res chain seq x y z
N MET A 1 4.06 0.16 -23.22
CA MET A 1 2.88 0.87 -23.75
C MET A 1 2.83 2.28 -23.16
N LYS A 2 2.32 3.27 -23.95
CA LYS A 2 2.17 4.64 -23.43
C LYS A 2 0.91 4.76 -22.57
N MET A 3 1.08 5.26 -21.35
CA MET A 3 0.00 5.58 -20.43
C MET A 3 0.49 6.62 -19.42
N THR A 4 -0.42 7.17 -18.63
CA THR A 4 -0.01 8.07 -17.55
C THR A 4 0.48 7.27 -16.34
N THR A 5 1.25 7.92 -15.48
CA THR A 5 1.82 7.29 -14.27
C THR A 5 0.74 6.81 -13.32
N GLU A 6 -0.35 7.58 -13.15
CA GLU A 6 -1.50 7.20 -12.33
C GLU A 6 -2.28 6.02 -12.95
N GLU A 7 -2.41 5.94 -14.29
CA GLU A 7 -2.99 4.77 -14.95
C GLU A 7 -2.15 3.52 -14.70
N ALA A 8 -0.82 3.63 -14.82
CA ALA A 8 0.09 2.52 -14.52
C ALA A 8 -0.01 2.07 -13.08
N PHE A 9 -0.09 3.02 -12.13
CA PHE A 9 -0.25 2.75 -10.70
C PHE A 9 -1.55 1.97 -10.43
N VAL A 10 -2.68 2.47 -10.92
CA VAL A 10 -4.00 1.86 -10.71
C VAL A 10 -4.09 0.48 -11.37
N LYS A 11 -3.50 0.29 -12.55
CA LYS A 11 -3.42 -1.03 -13.21
C LYS A 11 -2.67 -2.04 -12.34
N VAL A 12 -1.57 -1.67 -11.70
CA VAL A 12 -0.85 -2.57 -10.78
C VAL A 12 -1.71 -2.92 -9.57
N LEU A 13 -2.47 -1.97 -9.01
CA LEU A 13 -3.44 -2.27 -7.93
C LEU A 13 -4.46 -3.33 -8.37
N GLN A 14 -5.07 -3.15 -9.56
CA GLN A 14 -6.02 -4.10 -10.13
C GLN A 14 -5.40 -5.49 -10.32
N MET A 15 -4.18 -5.56 -10.87
CA MET A 15 -3.45 -6.82 -11.09
C MET A 15 -3.20 -7.58 -9.78
N HIS A 16 -3.04 -6.88 -8.67
CA HIS A 16 -2.88 -7.48 -7.33
C HIS A 16 -4.18 -7.73 -6.58
N GLY A 17 -5.35 -7.40 -7.17
CA GLY A 17 -6.66 -7.57 -6.55
C GLY A 17 -6.92 -6.61 -5.39
N ILE A 18 -6.31 -5.43 -5.40
CA ILE A 18 -6.58 -4.38 -4.40
C ILE A 18 -7.78 -3.57 -4.85
N GLU A 19 -8.94 -3.89 -4.28
CA GLU A 19 -10.25 -3.35 -4.66
C GLU A 19 -10.81 -2.33 -3.64
N ASN A 20 -10.10 -2.10 -2.53
CA ASN A 20 -10.56 -1.22 -1.46
C ASN A 20 -9.44 -0.29 -0.98
N ALA A 21 -9.73 1.00 -0.97
CA ALA A 21 -8.89 2.07 -0.47
C ALA A 21 -9.60 2.80 0.67
N PHE A 22 -8.87 3.14 1.71
CA PHE A 22 -9.38 3.80 2.91
C PHE A 22 -8.59 5.07 3.19
N GLY A 23 -9.26 6.18 3.48
CA GLY A 23 -8.57 7.43 3.75
C GLY A 23 -9.44 8.67 3.71
N ILE A 24 -8.82 9.79 3.44
CA ILE A 24 -9.47 11.06 3.11
C ILE A 24 -8.81 11.62 1.85
N ILE A 25 -9.62 11.96 0.85
CA ILE A 25 -9.10 12.46 -0.43
C ILE A 25 -8.42 13.82 -0.21
N GLY A 26 -7.24 13.94 -0.79
CA GLY A 26 -6.48 15.19 -0.82
C GLY A 26 -5.79 15.42 -2.16
N SER A 27 -5.40 16.66 -2.42
CA SER A 27 -4.89 17.08 -3.72
C SER A 27 -3.66 16.30 -4.23
N ALA A 28 -2.86 15.75 -3.30
CA ALA A 28 -1.65 15.02 -3.67
C ALA A 28 -1.93 13.59 -4.18
N MET A 29 -3.16 13.08 -4.00
CA MET A 29 -3.58 11.76 -4.46
C MET A 29 -4.74 11.79 -5.47
N MET A 30 -5.31 12.94 -5.76
CA MET A 30 -6.45 13.08 -6.68
C MET A 30 -6.24 12.35 -8.01
N PRO A 31 -5.07 12.42 -8.67
CA PRO A 31 -4.90 11.75 -9.95
C PRO A 31 -5.14 10.23 -9.92
N ILE A 32 -4.79 9.55 -8.84
CA ILE A 32 -5.11 8.12 -8.70
C ILE A 32 -6.54 7.88 -8.27
N SER A 33 -7.09 8.71 -7.33
CA SER A 33 -8.46 8.53 -6.84
C SER A 33 -9.53 8.76 -7.91
N ASP A 34 -9.27 9.63 -8.87
CA ASP A 34 -10.17 9.87 -10.01
C ASP A 34 -10.32 8.63 -10.92
N LEU A 35 -9.33 7.73 -10.89
CA LEU A 35 -9.35 6.48 -11.65
C LEU A 35 -9.99 5.31 -10.88
N PHE A 36 -10.19 5.42 -9.57
CA PHE A 36 -10.70 4.30 -8.75
C PHE A 36 -12.05 3.75 -9.20
N PRO A 37 -13.08 4.57 -9.50
CA PRO A 37 -14.38 4.04 -9.89
C PRO A 37 -14.33 3.15 -11.14
N GLN A 38 -13.62 3.58 -12.17
CA GLN A 38 -13.48 2.82 -13.41
C GLN A 38 -12.52 1.63 -13.28
N ALA A 39 -11.69 1.61 -12.26
CA ALA A 39 -10.81 0.50 -11.94
C ALA A 39 -11.48 -0.54 -11.02
N GLY A 40 -12.72 -0.32 -10.59
CA GLY A 40 -13.40 -1.19 -9.63
C GLY A 40 -12.85 -1.08 -8.20
N ILE A 41 -12.18 0.01 -7.88
CA ILE A 41 -11.66 0.29 -6.54
C ILE A 41 -12.66 1.15 -5.79
N THR A 42 -13.18 0.66 -4.68
CA THR A 42 -14.05 1.43 -3.78
C THR A 42 -13.19 2.25 -2.83
N PHE A 43 -13.42 3.57 -2.81
CA PHE A 43 -12.82 4.45 -1.80
C PHE A 43 -13.77 4.63 -0.62
N TRP A 44 -13.29 4.29 0.57
CA TRP A 44 -14.01 4.42 1.83
C TRP A 44 -13.48 5.64 2.57
N ASP A 45 -14.28 6.69 2.58
CA ASP A 45 -13.98 7.92 3.29
C ASP A 45 -14.29 7.79 4.80
N ALA A 46 -13.58 8.56 5.61
CA ALA A 46 -13.78 8.60 7.05
C ALA A 46 -13.62 10.04 7.58
N ALA A 47 -14.16 10.32 8.75
CA ALA A 47 -14.03 11.63 9.39
C ALA A 47 -12.59 11.92 9.89
N HIS A 48 -11.75 10.89 9.99
CA HIS A 48 -10.36 10.99 10.41
C HIS A 48 -9.55 9.82 9.84
N GLU A 49 -8.32 10.07 9.38
CA GLU A 49 -7.49 9.05 8.72
C GLU A 49 -7.15 7.87 9.64
N CYS A 50 -7.00 8.10 10.94
CA CYS A 50 -6.80 7.01 11.90
C CYS A 50 -7.96 6.00 11.84
N ASN A 51 -9.21 6.48 11.75
CA ASN A 51 -10.38 5.61 11.62
C ASN A 51 -10.35 4.85 10.28
N ALA A 52 -10.02 5.55 9.19
CA ALA A 52 -9.86 4.92 7.88
C ALA A 52 -8.81 3.80 7.89
N GLY A 53 -7.67 4.05 8.53
CA GLY A 53 -6.61 3.05 8.69
C GLY A 53 -7.03 1.85 9.53
N MET A 54 -7.80 2.05 10.61
CA MET A 54 -8.38 0.96 11.40
C MET A 54 -9.43 0.16 10.61
N MET A 55 -10.22 0.84 9.75
CA MET A 55 -11.13 0.17 8.83
C MET A 55 -10.37 -0.71 7.83
N ALA A 56 -9.26 -0.22 7.28
CA ALA A 56 -8.39 -1.00 6.38
C ALA A 56 -7.82 -2.25 7.06
N ASP A 57 -7.31 -2.12 8.29
CA ASP A 57 -6.82 -3.27 9.09
C ASP A 57 -7.93 -4.28 9.33
N GLY A 58 -9.10 -3.81 9.82
CA GLY A 58 -10.26 -4.66 10.07
C GLY A 58 -10.76 -5.37 8.82
N PHE A 59 -10.87 -4.65 7.68
CA PHE A 59 -11.27 -5.22 6.41
C PHE A 59 -10.31 -6.33 5.95
N THR A 60 -9.01 -6.06 5.96
CA THR A 60 -8.01 -7.03 5.50
C THR A 60 -7.99 -8.27 6.39
N ARG A 61 -8.10 -8.10 7.72
CA ARG A 61 -8.15 -9.24 8.66
C ARG A 61 -9.42 -10.07 8.52
N ALA A 62 -10.57 -9.42 8.29
CA ALA A 62 -11.85 -10.12 8.16
C ALA A 62 -12.00 -10.86 6.83
N THR A 63 -11.43 -10.32 5.74
CA THR A 63 -11.64 -10.84 4.38
C THR A 63 -10.45 -11.64 3.84
N GLY A 64 -9.27 -11.46 4.40
CA GLY A 64 -8.02 -11.97 3.84
C GLY A 64 -7.55 -11.22 2.58
N LYS A 65 -8.30 -10.22 2.10
CA LYS A 65 -7.95 -9.41 0.93
C LYS A 65 -7.10 -8.21 1.35
N MET A 66 -5.98 -8.00 0.68
CA MET A 66 -5.15 -6.81 0.91
C MET A 66 -5.90 -5.54 0.52
N SER A 67 -5.83 -4.53 1.37
CA SER A 67 -6.39 -3.20 1.12
C SER A 67 -5.31 -2.12 1.16
N MET A 68 -5.71 -0.88 0.83
CA MET A 68 -4.82 0.26 0.72
C MET A 68 -5.26 1.38 1.67
N MET A 69 -4.29 2.00 2.35
CA MET A 69 -4.44 3.28 3.06
C MET A 69 -3.81 4.39 2.24
N VAL A 70 -4.53 5.49 2.03
CA VAL A 70 -4.03 6.66 1.32
C VAL A 70 -4.72 7.93 1.78
N ALA A 71 -3.98 9.02 1.93
CA ALA A 71 -4.51 10.32 2.31
C ALA A 71 -3.63 11.45 1.78
N GLN A 72 -3.99 12.70 2.10
CA GLN A 72 -3.19 13.88 1.80
C GLN A 72 -1.80 13.77 2.46
N ASN A 73 -0.75 14.20 1.75
CA ASN A 73 0.60 14.26 2.28
C ASN A 73 0.68 15.09 3.58
N GLY A 74 1.66 14.79 4.40
CA GLY A 74 1.87 15.46 5.68
C GLY A 74 0.81 15.09 6.72
N PRO A 75 -0.12 16.00 7.10
CA PRO A 75 -1.04 15.77 8.21
C PRO A 75 -1.93 14.54 8.03
N GLY A 76 -2.44 14.27 6.82
CA GLY A 76 -3.24 13.08 6.56
C GLY A 76 -2.44 11.79 6.77
N ILE A 77 -1.22 11.76 6.24
CA ILE A 77 -0.34 10.59 6.39
C ILE A 77 0.12 10.39 7.83
N THR A 78 0.42 11.47 8.58
CA THR A 78 0.83 11.33 9.98
C THR A 78 -0.28 10.74 10.87
N ASN A 79 -1.54 10.94 10.53
CA ASN A 79 -2.67 10.34 11.23
C ASN A 79 -2.77 8.81 11.04
N PHE A 80 -2.03 8.22 10.10
CA PHE A 80 -1.95 6.76 9.94
C PHE A 80 -0.93 6.06 10.85
N VAL A 81 -0.16 6.77 11.66
CA VAL A 81 0.86 6.17 12.54
C VAL A 81 0.28 5.05 13.39
N THR A 82 -0.81 5.30 14.10
CA THR A 82 -1.45 4.30 14.97
C THR A 82 -1.95 3.09 14.19
N PRO A 83 -2.78 3.22 13.14
CA PRO A 83 -3.28 2.06 12.41
C PRO A 83 -2.18 1.28 11.67
N VAL A 84 -1.17 1.94 11.14
CA VAL A 84 -0.03 1.24 10.51
C VAL A 84 0.73 0.39 11.53
N LYS A 85 1.00 0.94 12.74
CA LYS A 85 1.67 0.17 13.80
C LYS A 85 0.78 -0.95 14.32
N THR A 86 -0.53 -0.74 14.41
CA THR A 86 -1.51 -1.79 14.76
C THR A 86 -1.47 -2.92 13.75
N ALA A 87 -1.55 -2.61 12.45
CA ALA A 87 -1.47 -3.60 11.39
C ALA A 87 -0.13 -4.35 11.39
N TYR A 88 0.97 -3.67 11.68
CA TYR A 88 2.29 -4.30 11.79
C TYR A 88 2.31 -5.38 12.89
N TRP A 89 1.82 -5.06 14.09
CA TRP A 89 1.75 -6.00 15.21
C TRP A 89 0.74 -7.15 15.00
N ASN A 90 -0.31 -6.89 14.22
CA ASN A 90 -1.33 -7.89 13.87
C ASN A 90 -0.96 -8.74 12.65
N HIS A 91 0.22 -8.53 12.06
CA HIS A 91 0.64 -9.22 10.84
C HIS A 91 -0.36 -9.06 9.69
N THR A 92 -0.92 -7.86 9.54
CA THR A 92 -1.88 -7.52 8.49
C THR A 92 -1.15 -6.95 7.28
N PRO A 93 -1.16 -7.60 6.11
CA PRO A 93 -0.57 -7.05 4.90
C PRO A 93 -1.42 -5.91 4.37
N LEU A 94 -0.90 -4.69 4.43
CA LEU A 94 -1.54 -3.47 3.96
C LEU A 94 -0.60 -2.67 3.06
N LEU A 95 -1.16 -2.00 2.06
CA LEU A 95 -0.42 -1.02 1.26
C LEU A 95 -0.65 0.38 1.83
N LEU A 96 0.42 1.00 2.33
CA LEU A 96 0.42 2.41 2.71
C LEU A 96 0.94 3.24 1.54
N VAL A 97 0.06 4.02 0.92
CA VAL A 97 0.41 4.97 -0.14
C VAL A 97 0.56 6.35 0.46
N THR A 98 1.78 6.89 0.40
CA THR A 98 2.11 8.19 0.94
C THR A 98 2.48 9.16 -0.19
N PRO A 99 1.51 9.93 -0.72
CA PRO A 99 1.82 11.04 -1.60
C PRO A 99 2.75 12.01 -0.87
N GLN A 100 3.69 12.63 -1.59
CA GLN A 100 4.68 13.54 -1.02
C GLN A 100 4.62 14.90 -1.72
N ALA A 101 5.19 15.93 -1.10
CA ALA A 101 5.49 17.19 -1.75
C ALA A 101 6.23 16.96 -3.07
N ALA A 102 6.16 17.93 -4.00
CA ALA A 102 6.79 17.79 -5.30
C ALA A 102 8.31 17.58 -5.17
N ASN A 103 8.85 16.59 -5.87
CA ASN A 103 10.27 16.26 -5.82
C ASN A 103 11.17 17.46 -6.14
N LYS A 104 10.76 18.31 -7.11
CA LYS A 104 11.50 19.53 -7.50
C LYS A 104 11.54 20.62 -6.43
N THR A 105 10.71 20.55 -5.38
CA THR A 105 10.62 21.56 -4.30
C THR A 105 10.85 20.94 -2.92
N LEU A 106 11.19 19.66 -2.85
CA LEU A 106 11.48 18.98 -1.60
C LEU A 106 12.64 19.65 -0.86
N GLY A 107 12.50 19.83 0.45
CA GLY A 107 13.48 20.54 1.28
C GLY A 107 13.37 22.07 1.24
N GLN A 108 12.43 22.63 0.50
CA GLN A 108 12.19 24.06 0.39
C GLN A 108 10.97 24.55 1.19
N GLY A 109 10.42 23.71 2.09
CA GLY A 109 9.22 23.99 2.84
C GLY A 109 7.96 23.91 1.97
N GLY A 110 7.88 22.87 1.15
CA GLY A 110 6.69 22.60 0.31
C GLY A 110 5.43 22.42 1.15
N PHE A 111 4.27 22.66 0.53
CA PHE A 111 3.00 22.54 1.24
C PHE A 111 2.82 21.15 1.88
N GLN A 112 2.67 21.15 3.20
CA GLN A 112 2.50 19.93 4.00
C GLN A 112 3.64 18.90 3.83
N GLU A 113 4.83 19.36 3.58
CA GLU A 113 6.02 18.50 3.49
C GLU A 113 6.38 17.93 4.87
N VAL A 114 6.54 16.60 4.94
CA VAL A 114 6.96 15.85 6.14
C VAL A 114 7.86 14.70 5.68
N GLU A 115 8.84 14.35 6.51
CA GLU A 115 9.71 13.20 6.29
C GLU A 115 8.97 11.87 6.50
N GLN A 116 8.09 11.52 5.56
CA GLN A 116 7.18 10.39 5.68
C GLN A 116 7.89 9.03 5.69
N MET A 117 9.02 8.91 4.99
CA MET A 117 9.82 7.69 5.02
C MET A 117 10.44 7.45 6.39
N ALA A 118 10.97 8.49 7.02
CA ALA A 118 11.53 8.40 8.37
C ALA A 118 10.46 8.07 9.41
N LEU A 119 9.25 8.65 9.24
CA LEU A 119 8.13 8.46 10.17
C LEU A 119 7.71 6.99 10.31
N PHE A 120 7.67 6.24 9.20
CA PHE A 120 7.19 4.85 9.19
C PHE A 120 8.30 3.79 9.20
N LYS A 121 9.56 4.18 9.34
CA LYS A 121 10.72 3.30 9.19
C LYS A 121 10.66 2.01 10.03
N ASP A 122 10.15 2.09 11.25
CA ASP A 122 10.04 0.95 12.18
C ASP A 122 8.60 0.43 12.32
N MET A 123 7.69 0.90 11.47
CA MET A 123 6.27 0.57 11.50
C MET A 123 5.80 -0.23 10.28
N VAL A 124 6.66 -0.39 9.29
CA VAL A 124 6.39 -1.16 8.07
C VAL A 124 7.49 -2.18 7.84
N ALA A 125 7.15 -3.29 7.19
CA ALA A 125 8.13 -4.32 6.87
C ALA A 125 9.04 -3.95 5.68
N TYR A 126 8.55 -3.07 4.82
CA TYR A 126 9.28 -2.57 3.66
C TYR A 126 8.79 -1.18 3.30
N GLN A 127 9.70 -0.34 2.81
CA GLN A 127 9.33 0.98 2.29
C GLN A 127 10.22 1.37 1.11
N GLU A 128 9.62 2.04 0.13
CA GLU A 128 10.36 2.54 -1.03
C GLU A 128 9.75 3.86 -1.53
N GLU A 129 10.63 4.78 -1.95
CA GLU A 129 10.24 6.02 -2.60
C GLU A 129 10.43 5.90 -4.11
N VAL A 130 9.45 6.34 -4.87
CA VAL A 130 9.57 6.46 -6.33
C VAL A 130 10.47 7.64 -6.64
N ARG A 131 11.63 7.38 -7.25
CA ARG A 131 12.62 8.41 -7.63
C ARG A 131 12.63 8.70 -9.13
N ASP A 132 11.96 7.86 -9.90
CA ASP A 132 11.81 7.99 -11.34
C ASP A 132 10.38 7.57 -11.71
N PRO A 133 9.57 8.45 -12.34
CA PRO A 133 8.20 8.14 -12.68
C PRO A 133 8.05 6.92 -13.62
N THR A 134 9.06 6.62 -14.43
CA THR A 134 9.04 5.43 -15.32
C THR A 134 9.10 4.12 -14.54
N ARG A 135 9.51 4.15 -13.28
CA ARG A 135 9.62 2.97 -12.41
C ARG A 135 8.44 2.78 -11.46
N ILE A 136 7.39 3.60 -11.59
CA ILE A 136 6.27 3.59 -10.64
C ILE A 136 5.59 2.21 -10.54
N ALA A 137 5.36 1.54 -11.66
CA ALA A 137 4.72 0.23 -11.69
C ALA A 137 5.60 -0.87 -11.09
N GLU A 138 6.89 -0.88 -11.42
CA GLU A 138 7.87 -1.82 -10.86
C GLU A 138 7.99 -1.66 -9.34
N THR A 139 8.12 -0.40 -8.88
CA THR A 139 8.25 -0.07 -7.46
C THR A 139 7.00 -0.48 -6.68
N LEU A 140 5.81 -0.13 -7.17
CA LEU A 140 4.55 -0.52 -6.54
C LEU A 140 4.40 -2.04 -6.44
N ASN A 141 4.68 -2.76 -7.53
CA ASN A 141 4.64 -4.22 -7.55
C ASN A 141 5.56 -4.82 -6.46
N ARG A 142 6.79 -4.32 -6.35
CA ARG A 142 7.75 -4.76 -5.35
C ARG A 142 7.26 -4.50 -3.92
N VAL A 143 6.73 -3.31 -3.64
CA VAL A 143 6.19 -2.94 -2.33
C VAL A 143 5.04 -3.87 -1.93
N ILE A 144 4.09 -4.12 -2.85
CA ILE A 144 2.95 -5.02 -2.59
C ILE A 144 3.44 -6.45 -2.31
N LEU A 145 4.38 -6.97 -3.09
CA LEU A 145 4.94 -8.31 -2.88
C LEU A 145 5.65 -8.42 -1.53
N GLN A 146 6.36 -7.38 -1.09
CA GLN A 146 7.01 -7.37 0.21
C GLN A 146 6.00 -7.35 1.36
N ALA A 147 4.91 -6.59 1.25
CA ALA A 147 3.83 -6.62 2.23
C ALA A 147 3.22 -8.03 2.36
N LYS A 148 2.92 -8.68 1.23
CA LYS A 148 2.38 -10.05 1.19
C LYS A 148 3.35 -11.06 1.82
N ARG A 149 4.64 -11.00 1.47
CA ARG A 149 5.68 -11.91 1.99
C ARG A 149 5.88 -11.77 3.49
N ALA A 150 5.96 -10.54 3.97
CA ALA A 150 6.18 -10.25 5.39
C ALA A 150 4.90 -10.42 6.23
N SER A 151 3.71 -10.49 5.63
CA SER A 151 2.44 -10.36 6.31
C SER A 151 2.42 -9.11 7.21
N ALA A 152 2.74 -7.96 6.64
CA ALA A 152 2.84 -6.71 7.38
C ALA A 152 2.67 -5.53 6.42
N PRO A 153 2.38 -4.31 6.91
CA PRO A 153 2.28 -3.14 6.07
C PRO A 153 3.58 -2.86 5.31
N ALA A 154 3.45 -2.37 4.09
CA ALA A 154 4.56 -1.79 3.33
C ALA A 154 4.16 -0.44 2.74
N GLN A 155 5.13 0.47 2.64
CA GLN A 155 4.94 1.86 2.22
C GLN A 155 5.53 2.12 0.85
N ILE A 156 4.75 2.81 0.00
CA ILE A 156 5.26 3.46 -1.20
C ILE A 156 5.10 4.97 -1.06
N ASN A 157 6.21 5.71 -1.21
CA ASN A 157 6.22 7.18 -1.16
C ASN A 157 6.34 7.74 -2.58
N ILE A 158 5.46 8.70 -2.95
CA ILE A 158 5.38 9.17 -4.33
C ILE A 158 5.32 10.70 -4.37
N PRO A 159 6.34 11.38 -4.91
CA PRO A 159 6.29 12.81 -5.16
C PRO A 159 5.13 13.17 -6.08
N ARG A 160 4.33 14.18 -5.68
CA ARG A 160 3.09 14.54 -6.40
C ARG A 160 3.31 15.03 -7.84
N ASP A 161 4.50 15.52 -8.16
CA ASP A 161 4.85 15.99 -9.50
C ASP A 161 5.24 14.84 -10.46
N PHE A 162 5.19 13.60 -9.97
CA PHE A 162 5.31 12.41 -10.81
C PHE A 162 3.97 11.95 -11.41
N TRP A 163 2.84 12.41 -10.88
CA TRP A 163 1.54 12.14 -11.47
C TRP A 163 1.35 12.89 -12.80
N THR A 164 0.44 12.40 -13.63
CA THR A 164 0.04 12.95 -14.94
C THR A 164 1.14 12.96 -16.00
N GLN A 165 2.27 12.31 -15.75
CA GLN A 165 3.32 12.16 -16.76
C GLN A 165 2.98 10.99 -17.70
N VAL A 166 2.98 11.27 -19.00
CA VAL A 166 2.82 10.22 -20.02
C VAL A 166 4.17 9.55 -20.25
N ILE A 167 4.23 8.27 -19.94
CA ILE A 167 5.46 7.45 -19.98
C ILE A 167 5.25 6.23 -20.88
N ASP A 168 6.36 5.70 -21.40
CA ASP A 168 6.35 4.37 -22.01
C ASP A 168 6.77 3.36 -20.95
N ILE A 169 5.82 2.51 -20.55
CA ILE A 169 6.00 1.63 -19.40
C ILE A 169 5.64 0.18 -19.75
N GLU A 170 6.38 -0.73 -19.18
CA GLU A 170 6.07 -2.15 -19.12
C GLU A 170 5.44 -2.48 -17.76
N LEU A 171 4.26 -3.07 -17.77
CA LEU A 171 3.62 -3.53 -16.55
C LEU A 171 4.32 -4.80 -16.07
N PRO A 172 4.58 -4.93 -14.76
CA PRO A 172 5.25 -6.11 -14.22
C PRO A 172 4.37 -7.36 -14.39
N ALA A 173 5.01 -8.50 -14.61
CA ALA A 173 4.31 -9.78 -14.49
C ALA A 173 3.95 -10.03 -13.02
N ILE A 174 2.72 -10.45 -12.76
CA ILE A 174 2.31 -10.85 -11.41
C ILE A 174 2.82 -12.27 -11.17
N VAL A 175 3.58 -12.41 -10.11
CA VAL A 175 4.03 -13.72 -9.60
C VAL A 175 3.21 -14.03 -8.36
N ASP A 176 2.47 -15.13 -8.39
CA ASP A 176 1.74 -15.61 -7.22
C ASP A 176 2.73 -15.96 -6.11
N PHE A 177 2.46 -15.43 -4.93
CA PHE A 177 3.24 -15.76 -3.75
C PHE A 177 2.56 -16.91 -3.02
N GLU A 178 3.10 -18.10 -3.21
CA GLU A 178 2.74 -19.25 -2.39
C GLU A 178 3.58 -19.26 -1.11
N ARG A 179 2.92 -19.35 0.03
CA ARG A 179 3.62 -19.58 1.29
C ARG A 179 4.17 -21.01 1.29
N PRO A 180 5.43 -21.22 1.68
CA PRO A 180 5.97 -22.57 1.78
C PRO A 180 5.13 -23.38 2.77
N SER A 181 4.73 -24.57 2.37
CA SER A 181 4.09 -25.53 3.27
C SER A 181 5.10 -25.99 4.33
N GLY A 182 4.63 -26.35 5.52
CA GLY A 182 5.47 -27.04 6.49
C GLY A 182 5.96 -28.38 5.93
N GLY A 183 7.12 -28.88 6.37
CA GLY A 183 7.59 -30.19 5.97
C GLY A 183 6.60 -31.29 6.41
N GLU A 184 6.59 -32.43 5.69
CA GLU A 184 5.69 -33.57 5.94
C GLU A 184 5.67 -34.02 7.41
N ASP A 185 6.84 -34.08 8.05
CA ASP A 185 6.97 -34.43 9.46
C ASP A 185 6.25 -33.42 10.40
N ALA A 186 6.36 -32.13 10.09
CA ALA A 186 5.71 -31.10 10.91
C ALA A 186 4.18 -31.14 10.74
N ILE A 187 3.70 -31.35 9.52
CA ILE A 187 2.27 -31.50 9.23
C ILE A 187 1.70 -32.75 9.93
N SER A 188 2.40 -33.88 9.84
CA SER A 188 1.98 -35.13 10.49
C SER A 188 1.91 -35.01 12.02
N LYS A 189 2.90 -34.33 12.64
CA LYS A 189 2.89 -34.05 14.08
C LYS A 189 1.73 -33.12 14.48
N ALA A 190 1.49 -32.08 13.68
CA ALA A 190 0.36 -31.20 13.95
C ALA A 190 -0.99 -31.90 13.80
N ALA A 191 -1.17 -32.75 12.79
CA ALA A 191 -2.36 -33.56 12.59
C ALA A 191 -2.60 -34.52 13.76
N ALA A 192 -1.56 -35.19 14.26
CA ALA A 192 -1.67 -36.05 15.43
C ALA A 192 -2.11 -35.28 16.69
N LEU A 193 -1.51 -34.11 16.96
CA LEU A 193 -1.90 -33.27 18.09
C LEU A 193 -3.35 -32.81 18.00
N LEU A 194 -3.84 -32.46 16.80
CA LEU A 194 -5.24 -32.08 16.59
C LEU A 194 -6.22 -33.25 16.77
N SER A 195 -5.83 -34.45 16.33
CA SER A 195 -6.65 -35.66 16.50
C SER A 195 -6.79 -36.08 17.96
N ASP A 196 -5.79 -35.83 18.78
CA ASP A 196 -5.78 -36.17 20.20
C ASP A 196 -6.36 -35.06 21.09
N ALA A 197 -6.69 -33.89 20.51
CA ALA A 197 -7.31 -32.77 21.24
C ALA A 197 -8.75 -33.10 21.61
N LYS A 198 -9.11 -32.82 22.89
CA LYS A 198 -10.47 -32.99 23.43
C LYS A 198 -11.27 -31.70 23.29
#